data_a4851144f82fd8e514c069961a52803c
#
_entry.id   a4851144f82fd8e514c069961a52803c
#
_cell.length_a   1.000
_cell.length_b   1.000
_cell.length_c   1.000
_cell.angle_alpha   90.00
_cell.angle_beta   90.00
_cell.angle_gamma   90.00
#
_symmetry.space_group_name_H-M   'P 1'
#
loop_
_entity.id
_entity.type
_entity.pdbx_description
1 polymer ?
#
loop_
_entity_poly.entity_id
_entity_poly.type
_entity_poly.pdbx_seq_one_letter_code
_entity_poly.pdbx_strand_id
1 'polypeptide(L)'
;MPENISHDSETPAQEQQVITACAFIHHNFDGIEKVFLPKRADTKKFLPGVYELPGGHIDYGEDIIKGLKREIMEEFGMKATIGDPFATFTYLNKIKGSHSIEVIYFAKFDDSLENIVIHPEDHSRFEWIAENELGKAYTEYKRGDDPEMQAVKKGFSLLKGELLAFN
;
A
#
# COMPACT_ATOMS: atom_id res chain seq x y z
N MET A 1 -14.85 23.94 12.91
CA MET A 1 -14.56 22.51 12.75
C MET A 1 -13.50 22.38 11.70
N PRO A 2 -12.38 21.73 11.96
CA PRO A 2 -11.51 21.37 10.87
C PRO A 2 -12.32 20.47 9.93
N GLU A 3 -12.36 20.83 8.65
CA GLU A 3 -12.91 19.96 7.62
C GLU A 3 -12.23 18.61 7.75
N ASN A 4 -13.01 17.55 7.75
CA ASN A 4 -12.45 16.20 7.67
C ASN A 4 -11.52 16.16 6.47
N ILE A 5 -10.23 16.02 6.71
CA ILE A 5 -9.27 15.79 5.65
C ILE A 5 -9.69 14.45 5.06
N SER A 6 -10.25 14.50 3.86
CA SER A 6 -10.67 13.30 3.17
C SER A 6 -9.48 12.33 3.00
N HIS A 7 -9.70 11.07 3.26
CA HIS A 7 -8.74 9.98 3.03
C HIS A 7 -8.42 9.78 1.55
N ASP A 8 -9.17 10.45 0.69
CA ASP A 8 -9.00 10.39 -0.75
C ASP A 8 -7.68 11.02 -1.18
N SER A 9 -6.91 10.30 -1.98
CA SER A 9 -5.67 10.78 -2.59
C SER A 9 -5.86 11.96 -3.54
N GLU A 10 -7.08 12.33 -3.86
CA GLU A 10 -7.44 13.38 -4.81
C GLU A 10 -8.00 14.64 -4.14
N THR A 11 -8.35 14.59 -2.85
CA THR A 11 -8.83 15.77 -2.12
C THR A 11 -7.69 16.75 -1.87
N PRO A 12 -7.87 18.04 -2.18
CA PRO A 12 -6.80 19.04 -2.02
C PRO A 12 -6.24 19.11 -0.60
N ALA A 13 -4.92 19.10 -0.48
CA ALA A 13 -4.18 19.26 0.78
C ALA A 13 -2.90 20.07 0.50
N GLN A 14 -3.07 21.23 -0.09
CA GLN A 14 -1.99 22.05 -0.62
C GLN A 14 -0.93 22.36 0.43
N GLU A 15 0.33 22.03 0.09
CA GLU A 15 1.52 22.27 0.95
C GLU A 15 1.46 21.60 2.33
N GLN A 16 0.57 20.62 2.51
CA GLN A 16 0.50 19.86 3.74
C GLN A 16 1.38 18.62 3.68
N GLN A 17 1.99 18.27 4.80
CA GLN A 17 2.59 16.96 4.99
C GLN A 17 1.51 16.01 5.50
N VAL A 18 1.38 14.86 4.84
CA VAL A 18 0.42 13.83 5.21
C VAL A 18 1.14 12.51 5.47
N ILE A 19 0.65 11.75 6.43
CA ILE A 19 1.18 10.43 6.76
C ILE A 19 0.30 9.40 6.10
N THR A 20 0.94 8.48 5.37
CA THR A 20 0.29 7.29 4.82
C THR A 20 0.92 6.05 5.40
N ALA A 21 0.12 5.03 5.62
CA ALA A 21 0.60 3.72 6.03
C ALA A 21 0.11 2.68 5.04
N CYS A 22 1.02 1.83 4.59
CA CYS A 22 0.72 0.75 3.66
C CYS A 22 1.22 -0.59 4.19
N ALA A 23 0.63 -1.65 3.70
CA ALA A 23 0.89 -3.00 4.17
C ALA A 23 1.47 -3.88 3.06
N PHE A 24 2.64 -4.44 3.30
CA PHE A 24 3.14 -5.57 2.55
C PHE A 24 2.42 -6.82 3.08
N ILE A 25 1.23 -7.07 2.55
CA ILE A 25 0.44 -8.24 2.90
C ILE A 25 0.95 -9.41 2.10
N HIS A 26 1.47 -10.43 2.78
CA HIS A 26 2.00 -11.61 2.10
C HIS A 26 1.31 -12.88 2.57
N HIS A 27 1.36 -13.88 1.72
CA HIS A 27 0.82 -15.20 1.99
C HIS A 27 1.68 -16.27 1.30
N ASN A 28 1.83 -17.41 1.97
CA ASN A 28 2.56 -18.54 1.41
C ASN A 28 1.61 -19.46 0.65
N PHE A 29 1.82 -19.56 -0.66
CA PHE A 29 1.08 -20.47 -1.54
C PHE A 29 1.96 -21.68 -1.88
N ASP A 30 1.81 -22.76 -1.14
CA ASP A 30 2.54 -24.00 -1.35
C ASP A 30 4.09 -23.80 -1.43
N GLY A 31 4.63 -23.05 -0.49
CA GLY A 31 6.06 -22.77 -0.41
C GLY A 31 6.51 -21.50 -1.15
N ILE A 32 5.62 -20.82 -1.86
CA ILE A 32 5.93 -19.59 -2.60
C ILE A 32 5.29 -18.39 -1.88
N GLU A 33 6.11 -17.51 -1.35
CA GLU A 33 5.63 -16.24 -0.79
C GLU A 33 5.20 -15.30 -1.91
N LYS A 34 4.00 -14.75 -1.79
CA LYS A 34 3.46 -13.74 -2.71
C LYS A 34 2.94 -12.54 -1.93
N VAL A 35 3.06 -11.38 -2.54
CA VAL A 35 2.52 -10.13 -2.02
C VAL A 35 1.19 -9.82 -2.68
N PHE A 36 0.27 -9.27 -1.88
CA PHE A 36 -1.03 -8.77 -2.35
C PHE A 36 -0.87 -7.38 -2.94
N LEU A 37 -1.18 -7.23 -4.22
CA LEU A 37 -1.10 -5.96 -4.95
C LEU A 37 -2.44 -5.66 -5.64
N PRO A 38 -3.28 -4.79 -5.06
CA PRO A 38 -4.46 -4.26 -5.75
C PRO A 38 -4.05 -3.29 -6.86
N LYS A 39 -4.85 -3.25 -7.92
CA LYS A 39 -4.67 -2.35 -9.06
C LYS A 39 -5.64 -1.18 -8.92
N ARG A 40 -5.12 0.04 -8.85
CA ARG A 40 -5.93 1.26 -8.80
C ARG A 40 -6.87 1.33 -10.00
N ALA A 41 -8.08 1.86 -9.77
CA ALA A 41 -9.03 2.08 -10.85
C ALA A 41 -8.45 3.06 -11.90
N ASP A 42 -8.74 2.80 -13.17
CA ASP A 42 -8.28 3.67 -14.27
C ASP A 42 -8.93 5.07 -14.24
N THR A 43 -10.00 5.22 -13.47
CA THR A 43 -10.70 6.50 -13.25
C THR A 43 -10.03 7.41 -12.23
N LYS A 44 -9.03 6.92 -11.47
CA LYS A 44 -8.27 7.75 -10.53
C LYS A 44 -7.40 8.76 -11.27
N LYS A 45 -7.32 9.97 -10.74
CA LYS A 45 -6.46 11.04 -11.30
C LYS A 45 -5.01 10.89 -10.90
N PHE A 46 -4.77 10.41 -9.67
CA PHE A 46 -3.43 10.14 -9.17
C PHE A 46 -3.06 8.69 -9.44
N LEU A 47 -2.01 8.47 -10.26
CA LEU A 47 -1.49 7.15 -10.64
C LEU A 47 -2.57 6.15 -11.05
N PRO A 48 -3.39 6.44 -12.10
CA PRO A 48 -4.42 5.52 -12.54
C PRO A 48 -3.83 4.19 -13.01
N GLY A 49 -4.50 3.10 -12.68
CA GLY A 49 -4.15 1.76 -13.16
C GLY A 49 -2.85 1.17 -12.65
N VAL A 50 -2.17 1.80 -11.67
CA VAL A 50 -0.97 1.21 -11.08
C VAL A 50 -1.32 0.16 -10.02
N TYR A 51 -0.44 -0.83 -9.85
CA TYR A 51 -0.47 -1.72 -8.70
C TYR A 51 0.18 -1.03 -7.51
N GLU A 52 -0.41 -1.21 -6.34
CA GLU A 52 0.04 -0.54 -5.12
C GLU A 52 -0.07 -1.47 -3.90
N LEU A 53 0.60 -1.11 -2.83
CA LEU A 53 0.36 -1.73 -1.53
C LEU A 53 -0.95 -1.17 -0.94
N PRO A 54 -1.79 -2.03 -0.32
CA PRO A 54 -3.00 -1.56 0.34
C PRO A 54 -2.68 -0.66 1.54
N GLY A 55 -3.54 0.31 1.77
CA GLY A 55 -3.39 1.28 2.84
C GLY A 55 -3.88 2.66 2.46
N GLY A 56 -3.54 3.67 3.22
CA GLY A 56 -3.97 5.02 2.95
C GLY A 56 -3.57 6.02 4.03
N HIS A 57 -4.27 7.15 4.05
CA HIS A 57 -3.96 8.26 4.93
C HIS A 57 -4.34 7.96 6.38
N ILE A 58 -3.46 8.38 7.28
CA ILE A 58 -3.71 8.34 8.72
C ILE A 58 -4.31 9.66 9.15
N ASP A 59 -5.44 9.62 9.85
CA ASP A 59 -6.13 10.80 10.31
C ASP A 59 -5.38 11.51 11.44
N TYR A 60 -5.62 12.80 11.55
CA TYR A 60 -5.09 13.56 12.67
C TYR A 60 -5.52 12.93 14.01
N GLY A 61 -4.53 12.59 14.84
CA GLY A 61 -4.76 11.98 16.15
C GLY A 61 -5.04 10.47 16.14
N GLU A 62 -5.06 9.85 14.96
CA GLU A 62 -5.26 8.41 14.82
C GLU A 62 -3.95 7.64 15.07
N ASP A 63 -4.04 6.52 15.78
CA ASP A 63 -2.93 5.58 15.88
C ASP A 63 -2.64 4.95 14.50
N ILE A 64 -1.37 4.92 14.10
CA ILE A 64 -0.99 4.51 12.74
C ILE A 64 -1.38 3.05 12.42
N ILE A 65 -1.28 2.14 13.40
CA ILE A 65 -1.66 0.73 13.20
C ILE A 65 -3.18 0.60 13.08
N LYS A 66 -3.94 1.32 13.91
CA LYS A 66 -5.40 1.34 13.82
C LYS A 66 -5.87 1.95 12.50
N GLY A 67 -5.22 3.01 12.05
CA GLY A 67 -5.51 3.65 10.77
C GLY A 67 -5.25 2.73 9.59
N LEU A 68 -4.13 2.02 9.59
CA LEU A 68 -3.84 1.03 8.54
C LEU A 68 -4.86 -0.11 8.52
N LYS A 69 -5.24 -0.64 9.68
CA LYS A 69 -6.30 -1.66 9.77
C LYS A 69 -7.65 -1.15 9.26
N ARG A 70 -7.98 0.11 9.57
CA ARG A 70 -9.20 0.78 9.08
C ARG A 70 -9.19 0.86 7.55
N GLU A 71 -8.11 1.33 6.95
CA GLU A 71 -7.96 1.42 5.49
C GLU A 71 -8.13 0.05 4.82
N ILE A 72 -7.47 -0.98 5.34
CA ILE A 72 -7.58 -2.34 4.80
C ILE A 72 -9.02 -2.86 4.90
N MET A 73 -9.72 -2.58 6.00
CA MET A 73 -11.12 -2.95 6.17
C MET A 73 -12.03 -2.20 5.19
N GLU A 74 -11.83 -0.89 5.03
CA GLU A 74 -12.61 -0.06 4.12
C GLU A 74 -12.41 -0.46 2.65
N GLU A 75 -11.17 -0.75 2.26
CA GLU A 75 -10.85 -1.06 0.87
C GLU A 75 -11.16 -2.50 0.47
N PHE A 76 -10.97 -3.47 1.37
CA PHE A 76 -11.02 -4.90 1.02
C PHE A 76 -11.94 -5.74 1.90
N GLY A 77 -12.58 -5.16 2.91
CA GLY A 77 -13.45 -5.89 3.84
C GLY A 77 -12.72 -6.92 4.70
N MET A 78 -11.42 -6.78 4.87
CA MET A 78 -10.57 -7.78 5.51
C MET A 78 -9.98 -7.28 6.83
N LYS A 79 -9.96 -8.16 7.81
CA LYS A 79 -9.13 -7.96 9.02
C LYS A 79 -7.69 -8.35 8.73
N ALA A 80 -6.76 -7.62 9.31
CA ALA A 80 -5.33 -7.88 9.15
C ALA A 80 -4.59 -7.77 10.48
N THR A 81 -3.58 -8.61 10.63
CA THR A 81 -2.54 -8.48 11.66
C THR A 81 -1.39 -7.70 11.06
N ILE A 82 -1.00 -6.63 11.73
CA ILE A 82 0.09 -5.75 11.31
C ILE A 82 1.35 -6.11 12.11
N GLY A 83 2.44 -6.35 11.40
CA GLY A 83 3.76 -6.64 11.96
C GLY A 83 4.63 -5.39 12.06
N ASP A 84 5.95 -5.59 11.95
CA ASP A 84 6.92 -4.49 12.07
C ASP A 84 6.94 -3.61 10.82
N PRO A 85 7.19 -2.29 10.96
CA PRO A 85 7.52 -1.43 9.84
C PRO A 85 8.93 -1.78 9.33
N PHE A 86 9.14 -1.68 8.02
CA PHE A 86 10.43 -2.03 7.45
C PHE A 86 10.93 -1.08 6.36
N ALA A 87 10.08 -0.18 5.87
CA ALA A 87 10.46 0.79 4.85
C ALA A 87 9.70 2.11 5.03
N THR A 88 10.36 3.19 4.64
CA THR A 88 9.77 4.53 4.57
C THR A 88 10.27 5.23 3.32
N PHE A 89 9.42 6.03 2.72
CA PHE A 89 9.81 6.96 1.67
C PHE A 89 8.87 8.15 1.62
N THR A 90 9.22 9.16 0.85
CA THR A 90 8.38 10.34 0.66
C THR A 90 8.09 10.56 -0.82
N TYR A 91 6.97 11.18 -1.12
CA TYR A 91 6.61 11.57 -2.47
C TYR A 91 5.70 12.80 -2.47
N LEU A 92 5.67 13.46 -3.62
CA LEU A 92 4.75 14.56 -3.86
C LEU A 92 3.51 14.03 -4.60
N ASN A 93 2.34 14.24 -4.01
CA ASN A 93 1.08 14.00 -4.68
C ASN A 93 0.66 15.30 -5.39
N LYS A 94 0.88 15.36 -6.69
CA LYS A 94 0.62 16.59 -7.47
C LYS A 94 -0.87 16.91 -7.60
N ILE A 95 -1.75 15.92 -7.50
CA ILE A 95 -3.21 16.12 -7.56
C ILE A 95 -3.68 16.76 -6.26
N LYS A 96 -3.22 16.22 -5.14
CA LYS A 96 -3.56 16.71 -3.80
C LYS A 96 -2.77 17.98 -3.40
N GLY A 97 -1.60 18.15 -3.98
CA GLY A 97 -0.65 19.22 -3.61
C GLY A 97 0.10 18.94 -2.32
N SER A 98 0.10 17.71 -1.84
CA SER A 98 0.68 17.31 -0.56
C SER A 98 2.05 16.65 -0.69
N HIS A 99 2.79 16.68 0.42
CA HIS A 99 4.01 15.91 0.63
C HIS A 99 3.69 14.73 1.53
N SER A 100 3.70 13.53 0.97
CA SER A 100 3.37 12.30 1.69
C SER A 100 4.61 11.66 2.30
N ILE A 101 4.47 11.21 3.55
CA ILE A 101 5.43 10.37 4.23
C ILE A 101 4.78 8.99 4.35
N GLU A 102 5.37 7.99 3.72
CA GLU A 102 4.80 6.65 3.70
C GLU A 102 5.61 5.70 4.57
N VAL A 103 4.89 4.92 5.39
CA VAL A 103 5.46 3.88 6.26
C VAL A 103 4.87 2.55 5.84
N ILE A 104 5.74 1.57 5.55
CA ILE A 104 5.33 0.25 5.09
C ILE A 104 5.58 -0.79 6.18
N TYR A 105 4.53 -1.54 6.47
CA TYR A 105 4.49 -2.60 7.47
C TYR A 105 4.36 -3.97 6.82
N PHE A 106 4.95 -4.99 7.42
CA PHE A 106 4.54 -6.37 7.15
C PHE A 106 3.13 -6.58 7.68
N ALA A 107 2.34 -7.37 6.96
CA ALA A 107 0.99 -7.72 7.40
C ALA A 107 0.53 -9.05 6.82
N LYS A 108 -0.52 -9.60 7.43
CA LYS A 108 -1.22 -10.79 6.96
C LYS A 108 -2.72 -10.57 7.10
N PHE A 109 -3.49 -11.10 6.17
CA PHE A 109 -4.94 -11.19 6.37
C PHE A 109 -5.25 -12.25 7.43
N ASP A 110 -6.20 -11.92 8.32
CA ASP A 110 -6.66 -12.84 9.37
C ASP A 110 -7.78 -13.75 8.88
N ASP A 111 -8.54 -13.27 7.89
CA ASP A 111 -9.68 -14.00 7.32
C ASP A 111 -9.28 -14.80 6.07
N SER A 112 -10.15 -15.73 5.66
CA SER A 112 -9.98 -16.46 4.40
C SER A 112 -9.83 -15.51 3.21
N LEU A 113 -8.88 -15.79 2.32
CA LEU A 113 -8.60 -14.97 1.13
C LEU A 113 -9.80 -14.88 0.18
N GLU A 114 -10.75 -15.82 0.27
CA GLU A 114 -12.00 -15.80 -0.49
C GLU A 114 -12.92 -14.62 -0.10
N ASN A 115 -12.69 -14.04 1.07
CA ASN A 115 -13.50 -12.93 1.60
C ASN A 115 -13.03 -11.56 1.11
N ILE A 116 -11.96 -11.49 0.31
CA ILE A 116 -11.47 -10.22 -0.24
C ILE A 116 -12.53 -9.60 -1.16
N VAL A 117 -12.91 -8.36 -0.84
CA VAL A 117 -13.87 -7.56 -1.62
C VAL A 117 -13.11 -6.44 -2.34
N ILE A 118 -13.46 -6.18 -3.58
CA ILE A 118 -12.95 -5.06 -4.36
C ILE A 118 -14.05 -4.04 -4.56
N HIS A 119 -13.74 -2.76 -4.35
CA HIS A 119 -14.60 -1.63 -4.66
C HIS A 119 -14.15 -1.03 -6.01
N PRO A 120 -14.99 -1.10 -7.07
CA PRO A 120 -14.59 -0.69 -8.43
C PRO A 120 -14.15 0.78 -8.55
N GLU A 121 -14.64 1.65 -7.67
CA GLU A 121 -14.25 3.06 -7.62
C GLU A 121 -12.81 3.26 -7.14
N ASP A 122 -12.27 2.30 -6.39
CA ASP A 122 -10.91 2.37 -5.85
C ASP A 122 -9.94 1.45 -6.60
N HIS A 123 -10.34 0.20 -6.80
CA HIS A 123 -9.52 -0.83 -7.42
C HIS A 123 -10.32 -1.64 -8.44
N SER A 124 -9.69 -1.93 -9.59
CA SER A 124 -10.30 -2.73 -10.65
C SER A 124 -10.10 -4.24 -10.44
N ARG A 125 -9.02 -4.62 -9.81
CA ARG A 125 -8.66 -6.01 -9.49
C ARG A 125 -7.51 -6.07 -8.51
N PHE A 126 -7.07 -7.28 -8.14
CA PHE A 126 -5.84 -7.51 -7.39
C PHE A 126 -5.09 -8.73 -7.94
N GLU A 127 -3.81 -8.81 -7.61
CA GLU A 127 -2.94 -9.93 -7.92
C GLU A 127 -2.15 -10.35 -6.68
N TRP A 128 -1.86 -11.65 -6.59
CA TRP A 128 -0.86 -12.19 -5.70
C TRP A 128 0.40 -12.46 -6.53
N ILE A 129 1.47 -11.72 -6.25
CA ILE A 129 2.67 -11.69 -7.09
C ILE A 129 3.88 -12.17 -6.30
N ALA A 130 4.60 -13.17 -6.85
CA ALA A 130 5.87 -13.63 -6.31
C ALA A 130 7.01 -12.66 -6.67
N GLU A 131 8.12 -12.71 -5.92
CA GLU A 131 9.27 -11.82 -6.14
C GLU A 131 9.77 -11.84 -7.60
N ASN A 132 9.91 -13.03 -8.17
CA ASN A 132 10.38 -13.21 -9.56
C ASN A 132 9.35 -12.83 -10.62
N GLU A 133 8.14 -12.44 -10.21
CA GLU A 133 7.05 -12.05 -11.09
C GLU A 133 6.71 -10.55 -10.98
N LEU A 134 7.46 -9.78 -10.20
CA LEU A 134 7.17 -8.35 -9.95
C LEU A 134 7.06 -7.52 -11.22
N GLY A 135 7.73 -7.92 -12.30
CA GLY A 135 7.59 -7.26 -13.60
C GLY A 135 6.16 -7.23 -14.15
N LYS A 136 5.29 -8.15 -13.71
CA LYS A 136 3.87 -8.16 -14.09
C LYS A 136 3.09 -6.98 -13.52
N ALA A 137 3.60 -6.37 -12.44
CA ALA A 137 2.98 -5.20 -11.81
C ALA A 137 3.51 -3.87 -12.35
N TYR A 138 4.48 -3.87 -13.26
CA TYR A 138 5.03 -2.63 -13.81
C TYR A 138 4.07 -2.00 -14.81
N THR A 139 3.97 -0.67 -14.75
CA THR A 139 3.19 0.15 -15.65
C THR A 139 4.05 1.31 -16.17
N GLU A 140 3.52 2.11 -17.08
CA GLU A 140 4.24 3.31 -17.56
C GLU A 140 4.51 4.33 -16.43
N TYR A 141 3.66 4.36 -15.38
CA TYR A 141 3.79 5.28 -14.25
C TYR A 141 4.58 4.69 -13.08
N LYS A 142 4.78 3.38 -13.04
CA LYS A 142 5.39 2.71 -11.89
C LYS A 142 6.18 1.49 -12.33
N ARG A 143 7.49 1.58 -12.21
CA ARG A 143 8.44 0.54 -12.61
C ARG A 143 9.25 0.04 -11.42
N GLY A 144 10.24 -0.81 -11.69
CA GLY A 144 11.07 -1.42 -10.65
C GLY A 144 11.95 -0.45 -9.85
N ASP A 145 12.17 0.76 -10.34
CA ASP A 145 12.90 1.85 -9.67
C ASP A 145 12.00 2.75 -8.81
N ASP A 146 10.69 2.55 -8.89
CA ASP A 146 9.74 3.25 -8.04
C ASP A 146 9.98 2.94 -6.55
N PRO A 147 9.91 3.95 -5.63
CA PRO A 147 10.19 3.74 -4.21
C PRO A 147 9.34 2.66 -3.55
N GLU A 148 8.06 2.55 -3.89
CA GLU A 148 7.20 1.50 -3.34
C GLU A 148 7.59 0.12 -3.86
N MET A 149 7.93 -0.01 -5.15
CA MET A 149 8.44 -1.28 -5.69
C MET A 149 9.79 -1.66 -5.10
N GLN A 150 10.65 -0.69 -4.78
CA GLN A 150 11.88 -0.94 -4.03
C GLN A 150 11.59 -1.46 -2.62
N ALA A 151 10.58 -0.91 -1.95
CA ALA A 151 10.12 -1.39 -0.65
C ALA A 151 9.55 -2.81 -0.76
N VAL A 152 8.79 -3.14 -1.81
CA VAL A 152 8.30 -4.50 -2.05
C VAL A 152 9.46 -5.49 -2.19
N LYS A 153 10.49 -5.15 -2.95
CA LYS A 153 11.71 -5.98 -3.10
C LYS A 153 12.42 -6.17 -1.76
N LYS A 154 12.56 -5.10 -0.98
CA LYS A 154 13.12 -5.15 0.38
C LYS A 154 12.32 -6.09 1.28
N GLY A 155 10.99 -6.02 1.21
CA GLY A 155 10.10 -6.92 1.96
C GLY A 155 10.38 -8.38 1.67
N PHE A 156 10.51 -8.78 0.41
CA PHE A 156 10.86 -10.14 0.03
C PHE A 156 12.26 -10.55 0.54
N SER A 157 13.24 -9.66 0.44
CA SER A 157 14.59 -9.92 0.96
C SER A 157 14.57 -10.19 2.47
N LEU A 158 13.83 -9.38 3.22
CA LEU A 158 13.70 -9.56 4.67
C LEU A 158 12.95 -10.86 5.02
N LEU A 159 11.93 -11.25 4.26
CA LEU A 159 11.25 -12.53 4.46
C LEU A 159 12.19 -13.73 4.27
N LYS A 160 13.18 -13.60 3.40
CA LYS A 160 14.22 -14.65 3.20
C LYS A 160 15.31 -14.61 4.28
N GLY A 161 15.24 -13.68 5.23
CA GLY A 161 16.22 -13.53 6.29
C GLY A 161 17.49 -12.79 5.87
N GLU A 162 17.49 -12.05 4.77
CA GLU A 162 18.62 -11.25 4.35
C GLU A 162 18.82 -10.06 5.28
N LEU A 163 20.05 -9.85 5.73
CA LEU A 163 20.40 -8.70 6.55
C LEU A 163 20.67 -7.49 5.66
N LEU A 164 19.84 -6.46 5.80
CA LEU A 164 20.01 -5.18 5.12
C LEU A 164 20.57 -4.16 6.12
N ALA A 165 21.89 -3.99 6.10
CA ALA A 165 22.58 -3.16 7.09
C ALA A 165 22.42 -1.65 6.84
N PHE A 166 22.36 -1.25 5.56
CA PHE A 166 22.28 0.17 5.16
C PHE A 166 21.34 0.32 3.97
N ASN A 167 20.74 1.50 3.86
CA ASN A 167 19.90 1.90 2.73
C ASN A 167 20.68 2.82 1.80
#